data_8232340133b540eec80bc668ac524ec1
#
_entry.id   8232340133b540eec80bc668ac524ec1
#
_cell.length_a   1.000
_cell.length_b   1.000
_cell.length_c   1.000
_cell.angle_alpha   90.00
_cell.angle_beta   90.00
_cell.angle_gamma   90.00
#
_symmetry.space_group_name_H-M   'P 1'
#
loop_
_entity.id
_entity.type
_entity.pdbx_description
1 polymer ?
#
loop_
_entity_poly.entity_id
_entity_poly.type
_entity_poly.pdbx_seq_one_letter_code
_entity_poly.pdbx_strand_id
1 'polypeptide(L)'
;MINSINIQIRETNTDDFDSIMTVEKQAFGYDKEAQLVADLLADKTAKPMVSLLAFYKGEAVGHILFTRAYFDGQGAQQMMQILAPLAVKPEYQRQGIGGMLIRAGIERLQEKGSCLVFVLGHKEYYPKYGFI
;
A
#
# COMPACT_ATOMS: atom_id res chain seq x y z
N MET A 1 23.18 4.28 4.14
CA MET A 1 21.84 3.98 4.69
C MET A 1 20.92 5.17 4.48
N ILE A 2 19.70 4.93 4.04
CA ILE A 2 18.73 6.00 3.81
C ILE A 2 18.21 6.50 5.15
N ASN A 3 18.26 7.81 5.32
CA ASN A 3 17.66 8.45 6.49
C ASN A 3 16.16 8.62 6.23
N SER A 4 15.32 8.25 7.19
CA SER A 4 13.87 8.32 7.06
C SER A 4 13.34 9.72 6.74
N ILE A 5 14.03 10.78 7.17
CA ILE A 5 13.61 12.15 6.85
C ILE A 5 13.75 12.50 5.38
N ASN A 6 14.50 11.69 4.62
CA ASN A 6 14.68 11.89 3.17
C ASN A 6 13.61 11.17 2.35
N ILE A 7 12.73 10.41 3.00
CA ILE A 7 11.64 9.71 2.33
C ILE A 7 10.38 10.57 2.39
N GLN A 8 9.80 10.83 1.23
CA GLN A 8 8.54 11.57 1.12
C GLN A 8 7.44 10.60 0.71
N ILE A 9 6.31 10.67 1.40
CA ILE A 9 5.16 9.81 1.11
C ILE A 9 3.96 10.69 0.79
N ARG A 10 3.28 10.39 -0.31
CA ARG A 10 2.05 11.09 -0.68
C ARG A 10 1.05 10.15 -1.33
N GLU A 11 -0.21 10.57 -1.35
CA GLU A 11 -1.23 9.84 -2.08
C GLU A 11 -0.99 9.98 -3.58
N THR A 12 -1.34 8.93 -4.32
CA THR A 12 -1.13 8.86 -5.77
C THR A 12 -2.29 9.50 -6.53
N ASN A 13 -2.02 9.84 -7.77
CA ASN A 13 -3.03 10.31 -8.72
C ASN A 13 -2.83 9.57 -10.05
N THR A 14 -3.65 9.90 -11.07
CA THR A 14 -3.61 9.20 -12.35
C THR A 14 -2.26 9.32 -13.06
N ASP A 15 -1.53 10.41 -12.82
CA ASP A 15 -0.23 10.62 -13.46
C ASP A 15 0.86 9.70 -12.87
N ASP A 16 0.59 9.06 -11.74
CA ASP A 16 1.56 8.18 -11.06
C ASP A 16 1.50 6.74 -11.55
N PHE A 17 0.62 6.41 -12.47
CA PHE A 17 0.38 5.01 -12.87
C PHE A 17 1.66 4.30 -13.29
N ASP A 18 2.46 4.92 -14.15
CA ASP A 18 3.69 4.29 -14.63
C ASP A 18 4.71 4.08 -13.52
N SER A 19 4.81 5.05 -12.59
CA SER A 19 5.69 4.91 -11.43
C SER A 19 5.25 3.76 -10.53
N ILE A 20 3.94 3.63 -10.31
CA ILE A 20 3.38 2.54 -9.51
C ILE A 20 3.72 1.19 -10.16
N MET A 21 3.49 1.07 -11.48
CA MET A 21 3.78 -0.17 -12.19
C MET A 21 5.26 -0.53 -12.12
N THR A 22 6.14 0.45 -12.28
CA THR A 22 7.58 0.23 -12.21
C THR A 22 7.99 -0.29 -10.82
N VAL A 23 7.50 0.34 -9.75
CA VAL A 23 7.82 -0.09 -8.38
C VAL A 23 7.34 -1.51 -8.13
N GLU A 24 6.09 -1.82 -8.52
CA GLU A 24 5.53 -3.15 -8.30
C GLU A 24 6.30 -4.23 -9.07
N LYS A 25 6.60 -3.98 -10.34
CA LYS A 25 7.33 -4.94 -11.16
C LYS A 25 8.74 -5.19 -10.63
N GLN A 26 9.44 -4.15 -10.23
CA GLN A 26 10.80 -4.30 -9.71
C GLN A 26 10.82 -4.99 -8.36
N ALA A 27 9.84 -4.70 -7.50
CA ALA A 27 9.79 -5.28 -6.17
C ALA A 27 9.54 -6.80 -6.21
N PHE A 28 8.67 -7.25 -7.10
CA PHE A 28 8.28 -8.66 -7.16
C PHE A 28 8.98 -9.44 -8.27
N GLY A 29 9.62 -8.76 -9.21
CA GLY A 29 10.38 -9.38 -10.27
C GLY A 29 9.54 -9.93 -11.42
N TYR A 30 8.22 -9.77 -11.39
CA TYR A 30 7.32 -10.19 -12.45
C TYR A 30 6.04 -9.33 -12.41
N ASP A 31 5.16 -9.53 -13.40
CA ASP A 31 4.07 -8.59 -13.66
C ASP A 31 2.79 -8.82 -12.88
N LYS A 32 2.68 -9.94 -12.15
CA LYS A 32 1.43 -10.36 -11.54
C LYS A 32 0.90 -9.34 -10.52
N GLU A 33 1.75 -8.87 -9.62
CA GLU A 33 1.36 -7.90 -8.61
C GLU A 33 1.07 -6.53 -9.22
N ALA A 34 1.84 -6.14 -10.25
CA ALA A 34 1.56 -4.89 -10.95
C ALA A 34 0.20 -4.94 -11.63
N GLN A 35 -0.15 -6.08 -12.25
CA GLN A 35 -1.46 -6.25 -12.88
C GLN A 35 -2.58 -6.19 -11.86
N LEU A 36 -2.39 -6.82 -10.70
CA LEU A 36 -3.37 -6.76 -9.61
C LEU A 36 -3.62 -5.32 -9.17
N VAL A 37 -2.55 -4.55 -8.99
CA VAL A 37 -2.67 -3.13 -8.61
C VAL A 37 -3.41 -2.36 -9.69
N ALA A 38 -3.07 -2.57 -10.97
CA ALA A 38 -3.74 -1.88 -12.08
C ALA A 38 -5.24 -2.18 -12.07
N ASP A 39 -5.62 -3.44 -11.86
CA ASP A 39 -7.01 -3.85 -11.83
C ASP A 39 -7.75 -3.22 -10.64
N LEU A 40 -7.13 -3.20 -9.47
CA LEU A 40 -7.73 -2.63 -8.27
C LEU A 40 -7.88 -1.11 -8.38
N LEU A 41 -6.89 -0.42 -8.93
CA LEU A 41 -6.99 1.04 -9.12
C LEU A 41 -8.14 1.42 -10.03
N ALA A 42 -8.48 0.56 -10.99
CA ALA A 42 -9.58 0.79 -11.91
C ALA A 42 -10.94 0.32 -11.38
N ASP A 43 -10.96 -0.44 -10.29
CA ASP A 43 -12.17 -1.05 -9.76
C ASP A 43 -12.91 -0.11 -8.81
N LYS A 44 -14.09 0.32 -9.20
CA LYS A 44 -14.90 1.23 -8.39
C LYS A 44 -15.37 0.58 -7.08
N THR A 45 -15.50 -0.75 -7.03
CA THR A 45 -15.94 -1.46 -5.82
C THR A 45 -14.83 -1.55 -4.79
N ALA A 46 -13.57 -1.33 -5.17
CA ALA A 46 -12.45 -1.32 -4.24
C ALA A 46 -12.36 -0.02 -3.44
N LYS A 47 -13.15 0.97 -3.78
CA LYS A 47 -13.14 2.26 -3.10
C LYS A 47 -14.02 2.22 -1.84
N PRO A 48 -13.70 3.00 -0.81
CA PRO A 48 -12.56 3.90 -0.76
C PRO A 48 -11.25 3.13 -0.67
N MET A 49 -10.23 3.65 -1.32
CA MET A 49 -8.90 3.05 -1.29
C MET A 49 -7.85 4.08 -0.91
N VAL A 50 -6.73 3.61 -0.39
CA VAL A 50 -5.57 4.45 -0.13
C VAL A 50 -4.41 3.89 -0.92
N SER A 51 -3.83 4.71 -1.79
CA SER A 51 -2.67 4.37 -2.60
C SER A 51 -1.59 5.40 -2.33
N LEU A 52 -0.43 4.96 -1.83
CA LEU A 52 0.65 5.84 -1.44
C LEU A 52 1.93 5.45 -2.16
N LEU A 53 2.68 6.46 -2.61
CA LEU A 53 4.04 6.29 -3.13
C LEU A 53 5.04 6.90 -2.16
N ALA A 54 6.15 6.21 -1.97
CA ALA A 54 7.30 6.72 -1.25
C ALA A 54 8.37 7.14 -2.25
N PHE A 55 8.96 8.31 -2.03
CA PHE A 55 9.98 8.88 -2.91
C PHE A 55 11.27 9.11 -2.13
N TYR A 56 12.38 8.82 -2.79
CA TYR A 56 13.71 9.16 -2.29
C TYR A 56 14.42 9.96 -3.38
N LYS A 57 14.76 11.20 -3.06
CA LYS A 57 15.41 12.14 -4.02
C LYS A 57 14.64 12.21 -5.35
N GLY A 58 13.32 12.24 -5.27
CA GLY A 58 12.46 12.36 -6.44
C GLY A 58 12.18 11.07 -7.19
N GLU A 59 12.76 9.96 -6.77
CA GLU A 59 12.52 8.65 -7.38
C GLU A 59 11.49 7.88 -6.58
N ALA A 60 10.48 7.32 -7.24
CA ALA A 60 9.51 6.45 -6.59
C ALA A 60 10.19 5.13 -6.23
N VAL A 61 10.22 4.80 -4.94
CA VAL A 61 10.96 3.63 -4.43
C VAL A 61 10.06 2.63 -3.71
N GLY A 62 8.84 3.00 -3.35
CA GLY A 62 7.90 2.11 -2.69
C GLY A 62 6.48 2.49 -2.96
N HIS A 63 5.58 1.52 -2.84
CA HIS A 63 4.14 1.71 -3.07
C HIS A 63 3.34 0.80 -2.13
N ILE A 64 2.24 1.30 -1.61
CA ILE A 64 1.30 0.51 -0.82
C ILE A 64 -0.12 0.82 -1.28
N LEU A 65 -0.96 -0.21 -1.30
CA LEU A 65 -2.36 -0.07 -1.67
C LEU A 65 -3.24 -0.71 -0.61
N PHE A 66 -4.23 0.04 -0.15
CA PHE A 66 -5.32 -0.48 0.70
C PHE A 66 -6.60 -0.36 -0.09
N THR A 67 -7.38 -1.44 -0.13
CA THR A 67 -8.66 -1.46 -0.83
C THR A 67 -9.78 -1.88 0.11
N ARG A 68 -11.00 -1.51 -0.24
CA ARG A 68 -12.17 -1.89 0.55
C ARG A 68 -12.44 -3.38 0.43
N ALA A 69 -12.71 -4.02 1.57
CA ALA A 69 -13.08 -5.41 1.64
C ALA A 69 -14.57 -5.57 1.96
N TYR A 70 -15.19 -6.61 1.39
CA TYR A 70 -16.59 -6.94 1.64
C TYR A 70 -16.68 -8.36 2.16
N PHE A 71 -17.57 -8.59 3.13
CA PHE A 71 -17.84 -9.92 3.66
C PHE A 71 -19.31 -10.23 3.51
N ASP A 72 -19.61 -11.44 3.03
CA ASP A 72 -20.99 -11.91 2.86
C ASP A 72 -21.70 -11.95 4.22
N GLY A 73 -22.95 -11.52 4.24
CA GLY A 73 -23.79 -11.58 5.45
C GLY A 73 -23.53 -10.48 6.45
N GLN A 74 -22.57 -9.61 6.19
CA GLN A 74 -22.32 -8.46 7.06
C GLN A 74 -22.87 -7.19 6.41
N GLY A 75 -23.58 -6.41 7.17
CA GLY A 75 -24.09 -5.13 6.68
C GLY A 75 -22.94 -4.19 6.33
N ALA A 76 -23.23 -3.19 5.50
CA ALA A 76 -22.24 -2.21 5.05
C ALA A 76 -21.88 -1.20 6.15
N GLN A 77 -22.04 -1.55 7.41
CA GLN A 77 -21.90 -0.63 8.54
C GLN A 77 -20.46 -0.41 8.97
N GLN A 78 -19.56 -1.35 8.64
CA GLN A 78 -18.15 -1.21 8.97
C GLN A 78 -17.32 -1.22 7.72
N MET A 79 -16.44 -0.22 7.61
CA MET A 79 -15.49 -0.17 6.52
C MET A 79 -14.28 -1.02 6.88
N MET A 80 -14.05 -2.05 6.08
CA MET A 80 -12.87 -2.91 6.23
C MET A 80 -11.94 -2.69 5.07
N GLN A 81 -10.64 -2.79 5.33
CA GLN A 81 -9.61 -2.58 4.32
C GLN A 81 -8.66 -3.77 4.28
N ILE A 82 -8.14 -4.04 3.10
CA ILE A 82 -7.10 -5.04 2.89
C ILE A 82 -5.86 -4.32 2.41
N LEU A 83 -4.73 -4.59 3.07
CA LEU A 83 -3.43 -4.16 2.58
C LEU A 83 -2.96 -5.16 1.54
N ALA A 84 -2.87 -4.73 0.28
CA ALA A 84 -2.35 -5.58 -0.78
C ALA A 84 -2.20 -4.78 -2.07
N PRO A 85 -1.04 -4.81 -2.70
CA PRO A 85 0.24 -5.26 -2.16
C PRO A 85 1.08 -4.11 -1.58
N LEU A 86 2.13 -4.48 -0.84
CA LEU A 86 3.17 -3.56 -0.40
C LEU A 86 4.43 -3.87 -1.22
N ALA A 87 5.00 -2.87 -1.85
CA ALA A 87 6.17 -3.05 -2.71
C ALA A 87 7.25 -2.02 -2.37
N VAL A 88 8.50 -2.48 -2.29
CA VAL A 88 9.68 -1.61 -2.16
C VAL A 88 10.71 -2.13 -3.16
N LYS A 89 11.29 -1.23 -3.96
CA LYS A 89 12.31 -1.63 -4.93
C LYS A 89 13.47 -2.35 -4.22
N PRO A 90 14.04 -3.41 -4.84
CA PRO A 90 15.04 -4.25 -4.17
C PRO A 90 16.19 -3.47 -3.54
N GLU A 91 16.71 -2.47 -4.23
CA GLU A 91 17.85 -1.69 -3.73
C GLU A 91 17.49 -0.81 -2.53
N TYR A 92 16.21 -0.65 -2.22
CA TYR A 92 15.74 0.17 -1.10
C TYR A 92 15.10 -0.65 0.02
N GLN A 93 15.09 -1.96 -0.10
CA GLN A 93 14.52 -2.84 0.91
C GLN A 93 15.38 -2.87 2.18
N ARG A 94 14.76 -3.25 3.31
CA ARG A 94 15.41 -3.39 4.61
C ARG A 94 15.92 -2.06 5.19
N GLN A 95 15.30 -0.96 4.78
CA GLN A 95 15.68 0.38 5.26
C GLN A 95 14.50 1.10 5.91
N GLY A 96 13.42 0.38 6.22
CA GLY A 96 12.28 0.93 6.93
C GLY A 96 11.21 1.58 6.07
N ILE A 97 11.37 1.60 4.75
CA ILE A 97 10.41 2.26 3.85
C ILE A 97 9.05 1.58 3.90
N GLY A 98 9.03 0.24 3.90
CA GLY A 98 7.78 -0.50 4.01
C GLY A 98 7.00 -0.14 5.27
N GLY A 99 7.70 -0.07 6.41
CA GLY A 99 7.08 0.32 7.66
C GLY A 99 6.53 1.74 7.64
N MET A 100 7.25 2.67 7.00
CA MET A 100 6.78 4.05 6.85
C MET A 100 5.50 4.11 6.02
N LEU A 101 5.43 3.34 4.94
CA LEU A 101 4.24 3.26 4.10
C LEU A 101 3.05 2.67 4.86
N ILE A 102 3.28 1.61 5.64
CA ILE A 102 2.23 1.00 6.45
C ILE A 102 1.67 2.00 7.45
N ARG A 103 2.53 2.69 8.18
CA ARG A 103 2.09 3.68 9.18
C ARG A 103 1.33 4.83 8.55
N ALA A 104 1.83 5.36 7.44
CA ALA A 104 1.17 6.44 6.72
C ALA A 104 -0.21 5.99 6.21
N GLY A 105 -0.31 4.76 5.70
CA GLY A 105 -1.57 4.20 5.23
C GLY A 105 -2.58 4.03 6.35
N ILE A 106 -2.14 3.51 7.50
CA ILE A 106 -3.01 3.35 8.67
C ILE A 106 -3.57 4.70 9.12
N GLU A 107 -2.73 5.73 9.17
CA GLU A 107 -3.19 7.08 9.54
C GLU A 107 -4.29 7.57 8.60
N ARG A 108 -4.13 7.38 7.30
CA ARG A 108 -5.13 7.80 6.33
C ARG A 108 -6.41 7.01 6.45
N LEU A 109 -6.31 5.71 6.74
CA LEU A 109 -7.50 4.87 6.94
C LEU A 109 -8.25 5.28 8.20
N GLN A 110 -7.54 5.63 9.27
CA GLN A 110 -8.18 6.13 10.49
C GLN A 110 -8.94 7.43 10.23
N GLU A 111 -8.36 8.33 9.45
CA GLU A 111 -9.02 9.57 9.06
C GLU A 111 -10.29 9.31 8.24
N LYS A 112 -10.32 8.22 7.48
CA LYS A 112 -11.49 7.83 6.67
C LYS A 112 -12.50 6.98 7.44
N GLY A 113 -12.25 6.70 8.73
CA GLY A 113 -13.16 5.95 9.58
C GLY A 113 -13.12 4.45 9.40
N SER A 114 -12.04 3.90 8.87
CA SER A 114 -11.89 2.45 8.74
C SER A 114 -11.77 1.78 10.11
N CYS A 115 -12.48 0.68 10.30
CA CYS A 115 -12.51 -0.03 11.57
C CYS A 115 -11.54 -1.21 11.61
N LEU A 116 -11.33 -1.88 10.46
CA LEU A 116 -10.52 -3.09 10.39
C LEU A 116 -9.57 -3.01 9.22
N VAL A 117 -8.38 -3.57 9.41
CA VAL A 117 -7.40 -3.73 8.34
C VAL A 117 -6.96 -5.18 8.33
N PHE A 118 -7.12 -5.84 7.17
CA PHE A 118 -6.61 -7.19 6.95
C PHE A 118 -5.34 -7.10 6.14
N VAL A 119 -4.39 -7.97 6.46
CA VAL A 119 -3.10 -7.98 5.80
C VAL A 119 -2.88 -9.33 5.12
N LEU A 120 -2.57 -9.30 3.82
CA LEU A 120 -2.16 -10.46 3.07
C LEU A 120 -0.64 -10.41 2.94
N GLY A 121 0.05 -11.49 3.36
CA GLY A 121 1.51 -11.56 3.28
C GLY A 121 2.13 -12.22 4.48
N HIS A 122 3.36 -11.83 4.80
CA HIS A 122 4.13 -12.48 5.87
C HIS A 122 3.59 -12.12 7.23
N LYS A 123 3.14 -13.12 7.97
CA LYS A 123 2.60 -12.96 9.33
C LYS A 123 3.61 -12.36 10.30
N GLU A 124 4.89 -12.64 10.09
CA GLU A 124 5.95 -12.23 10.99
C GLU A 124 6.30 -10.75 10.83
N TYR A 125 6.03 -10.19 9.65
CA TYR A 125 6.36 -8.80 9.36
C TYR A 125 5.29 -7.84 9.89
N TYR A 126 4.03 -8.12 9.59
CA TYR A 126 2.96 -7.18 9.84
C TYR A 126 2.52 -7.02 11.30
N PRO A 127 2.59 -8.05 12.17
CA PRO A 127 2.14 -7.88 13.56
C PRO A 127 2.85 -6.77 14.31
N LYS A 128 4.12 -6.49 14.01
CA LYS A 128 4.86 -5.42 14.67
C LYS A 128 4.34 -4.02 14.34
N TYR A 129 3.44 -3.89 13.37
CA TYR A 129 2.80 -2.63 13.02
C TYR A 129 1.33 -2.57 13.49
N GLY A 130 0.91 -3.50 14.35
CA GLY A 130 -0.44 -3.53 14.90
C GLY A 130 -1.45 -4.35 14.13
N PHE A 131 -1.02 -5.13 13.16
CA PHE A 131 -1.87 -6.06 12.42
C PHE A 131 -1.96 -7.40 13.15
N ILE A 132 -3.10 -8.03 13.03
CA ILE A 132 -3.37 -9.31 13.67
C ILE A 132 -3.23 -10.45 12.67
#